data_ae726ba2fed6acb6020dfb1a96367c70
#
_entry.id   ae726ba2fed6acb6020dfb1a96367c70
#
_cell.length_a   1.000
_cell.length_b   1.000
_cell.length_c   1.000
_cell.angle_alpha   90.00
_cell.angle_beta   90.00
_cell.angle_gamma   90.00
#
_symmetry.space_group_name_H-M   'P 1'
#
loop_
_entity.id
_entity.type
_entity.pdbx_description
1 polymer ?
#
loop_
_entity_poly.entity_id
_entity_poly.type
_entity_poly.pdbx_seq_one_letter_code
_entity_poly.pdbx_strand_id
1 'polypeptide(L)'
;MLNKLKKAALVGSGLLVLAGCSSESADDASVNSEAVGAERLVVGLDDTFAPMGFRDENNEIVGFDVDLAKAVGERIGAEIDFQPIDWAMKETELDSGNIDMIWNGYAITPERAEKVLLSEPYIVDAQSIIVLKDSAIETKADLEGKLVSTQQSSSSVDKIMEDESGIFGKLGGDLVLYPSNNNAFSDLESGRVDAIVVGEVYGRYYMKQSGKDIYRVLEDNFGEDEMAVAFKKDNKELQERVDAALAEMKEDGTFDEIYDKWFYSE
;
A
#
# COMPACT_ATOMS: atom_id res chain seq x y z
N MET A 1 32.09 -28.41 52.52
CA MET A 1 32.38 -27.60 53.70
C MET A 1 31.32 -26.52 53.75
N LEU A 2 30.24 -26.72 54.42
CA LEU A 2 29.90 -26.44 55.86
C LEU A 2 30.18 -24.99 56.22
N ASN A 3 29.18 -24.19 56.45
CA ASN A 3 28.51 -23.82 57.69
C ASN A 3 27.54 -22.66 57.41
N LYS A 4 26.27 -22.75 57.71
CA LYS A 4 25.47 -22.74 58.94
C LYS A 4 25.49 -21.42 59.72
N LEU A 5 24.27 -20.90 59.88
CA LEU A 5 23.55 -20.48 61.11
C LEU A 5 23.68 -18.94 61.42
N LYS A 6 22.71 -18.24 61.92
CA LYS A 6 21.44 -18.42 62.68
C LYS A 6 20.69 -17.09 62.73
N LYS A 7 19.40 -17.12 62.68
CA LYS A 7 18.35 -16.62 63.59
C LYS A 7 18.65 -15.45 64.53
N ALA A 8 17.74 -14.45 64.51
CA ALA A 8 17.00 -14.08 65.73
C ALA A 8 15.78 -13.18 65.42
N ALA A 9 14.68 -13.56 65.96
CA ALA A 9 13.41 -12.84 66.02
C ALA A 9 13.41 -11.87 67.24
N LEU A 10 12.67 -10.79 67.11
CA LEU A 10 12.06 -10.17 68.36
C LEU A 10 10.71 -9.54 68.02
N VAL A 11 9.77 -9.91 68.87
CA VAL A 11 8.36 -9.54 68.91
C VAL A 11 8.23 -8.22 69.69
N GLY A 12 7.27 -7.39 69.26
CA GLY A 12 6.87 -6.23 70.05
C GLY A 12 5.42 -5.85 69.71
N SER A 13 4.53 -6.36 70.51
CA SER A 13 3.11 -5.97 70.62
C SER A 13 2.90 -4.59 71.14
N GLY A 14 1.91 -3.87 70.67
CA GLY A 14 1.37 -2.65 71.20
C GLY A 14 -0.04 -2.38 70.70
N LEU A 15 -0.98 -2.52 71.63
CA LEU A 15 -2.43 -2.49 71.43
C LEU A 15 -3.02 -1.07 71.54
N LEU A 16 -4.17 -0.89 70.82
CA LEU A 16 -5.34 -0.01 71.05
C LEU A 16 -5.15 1.54 71.02
N VAL A 17 -6.07 2.20 70.31
CA VAL A 17 -7.36 2.75 70.82
C VAL A 17 -8.27 3.17 69.63
N LEU A 18 -9.56 2.82 69.75
CA LEU A 18 -10.71 3.26 68.91
C LEU A 18 -11.12 4.71 69.25
N ALA A 19 -11.55 5.43 68.19
CA ALA A 19 -12.67 6.39 68.21
C ALA A 19 -12.77 6.90 66.76
N GLY A 20 -13.72 6.69 66.01
CA GLY A 20 -15.11 7.00 65.84
C GLY A 20 -15.38 8.43 65.45
N CYS A 21 -15.72 8.66 64.16
CA CYS A 21 -16.88 9.44 63.76
C CYS A 21 -16.98 9.59 62.24
N SER A 22 -18.14 9.28 61.75
CA SER A 22 -18.67 9.40 60.41
C SER A 22 -18.61 10.83 59.86
N SER A 23 -18.22 10.93 58.56
CA SER A 23 -18.84 11.91 57.66
C SER A 23 -18.85 11.35 56.24
N GLU A 24 -20.04 11.19 55.72
CA GLU A 24 -20.31 10.96 54.29
C GLU A 24 -19.62 12.05 53.49
N SER A 25 -18.84 11.63 52.51
CA SER A 25 -18.42 12.48 51.40
C SER A 25 -18.38 11.63 50.16
N ALA A 26 -19.15 12.10 49.20
CA ALA A 26 -19.35 11.66 47.87
C ALA A 26 -18.21 10.85 47.24
N ASP A 27 -18.61 9.74 46.62
CA ASP A 27 -17.85 9.02 45.60
C ASP A 27 -17.44 9.98 44.48
N ASP A 28 -16.22 10.41 44.52
CA ASP A 28 -15.50 10.90 43.35
C ASP A 28 -14.87 9.66 42.69
N ALA A 29 -15.68 8.98 41.88
CA ALA A 29 -15.18 8.00 40.95
C ALA A 29 -14.33 8.76 39.91
N SER A 30 -13.07 9.01 40.26
CA SER A 30 -12.09 9.32 39.23
C SER A 30 -12.02 8.12 38.30
N VAL A 31 -12.78 8.22 37.23
CA VAL A 31 -12.59 7.38 36.02
C VAL A 31 -11.15 7.65 35.62
N ASN A 32 -10.28 6.72 35.95
CA ASN A 32 -8.95 6.65 35.39
C ASN A 32 -9.13 6.37 33.90
N SER A 33 -9.26 7.42 33.09
CA SER A 33 -9.12 7.30 31.66
C SER A 33 -7.64 6.97 31.43
N GLU A 34 -7.34 5.67 31.47
CA GLU A 34 -6.14 5.20 30.76
C GLU A 34 -6.25 5.83 29.38
N ALA A 35 -5.29 6.64 29.01
CA ALA A 35 -5.16 7.13 27.65
C ALA A 35 -5.01 5.87 26.80
N VAL A 36 -6.11 5.46 26.16
CA VAL A 36 -6.08 4.44 25.12
C VAL A 36 -5.16 5.05 24.08
N GLY A 37 -3.98 4.47 23.90
CA GLY A 37 -3.04 4.90 22.85
C GLY A 37 -3.81 4.89 21.53
N ALA A 38 -3.49 5.82 20.62
CA ALA A 38 -4.09 5.83 19.30
C ALA A 38 -3.97 4.42 18.67
N GLU A 39 -5.02 3.98 18.00
CA GLU A 39 -5.00 2.75 17.21
C GLU A 39 -3.85 2.81 16.21
N ARG A 40 -3.10 1.74 16.05
CA ARG A 40 -2.01 1.66 15.06
C ARG A 40 -2.43 0.71 13.96
N LEU A 41 -2.36 1.18 12.72
CA LEU A 41 -2.69 0.42 11.52
C LEU A 41 -1.48 0.35 10.60
N VAL A 42 -1.23 -0.82 10.04
CA VAL A 42 -0.09 -1.07 9.16
C VAL A 42 -0.56 -1.16 7.72
N VAL A 43 -0.01 -0.29 6.88
CA VAL A 43 -0.22 -0.30 5.42
C VAL A 43 0.94 -1.03 4.75
N GLY A 44 0.63 -2.11 4.03
CA GLY A 44 1.58 -2.82 3.17
C GLY A 44 1.69 -2.17 1.79
N LEU A 45 2.91 -1.96 1.32
CA LEU A 45 3.20 -1.36 0.02
C LEU A 45 4.50 -1.89 -0.60
N ASP A 46 4.61 -1.81 -1.93
CA ASP A 46 5.87 -1.91 -2.66
C ASP A 46 6.54 -0.54 -2.64
N ASP A 47 7.63 -0.39 -1.85
CA ASP A 47 8.32 0.89 -1.66
C ASP A 47 9.19 1.31 -2.87
N THR A 48 8.92 0.72 -4.03
CA THR A 48 9.49 1.09 -5.33
C THR A 48 8.45 1.59 -6.34
N PHE A 49 7.16 1.67 -5.95
CA PHE A 49 6.04 2.00 -6.85
C PHE A 49 5.68 3.50 -6.83
N ALA A 50 6.59 4.32 -7.31
CA ALA A 50 6.39 5.78 -7.41
C ALA A 50 5.38 6.16 -8.51
N PRO A 51 4.53 7.18 -8.33
CA PRO A 51 4.44 8.08 -7.19
C PRO A 51 3.50 7.59 -6.07
N MET A 52 2.94 6.37 -6.16
CA MET A 52 1.93 5.88 -5.21
C MET A 52 2.54 5.65 -3.81
N GLY A 53 3.64 4.86 -3.73
CA GLY A 53 4.40 4.63 -2.51
C GLY A 53 5.84 4.24 -2.85
N PHE A 54 6.81 5.00 -2.34
CA PHE A 54 8.22 4.77 -2.66
C PHE A 54 9.15 5.39 -1.61
N ARG A 55 10.45 5.08 -1.71
CA ARG A 55 11.46 5.75 -0.90
C ARG A 55 12.03 6.96 -1.62
N ASP A 56 12.04 8.09 -0.93
CA ASP A 56 12.69 9.31 -1.38
C ASP A 56 14.22 9.27 -1.21
N GLU A 57 14.89 10.38 -1.53
CA GLU A 57 16.36 10.51 -1.38
C GLU A 57 16.85 10.38 0.07
N ASN A 58 15.98 10.62 1.06
CA ASN A 58 16.26 10.47 2.48
C ASN A 58 15.94 9.07 3.01
N ASN A 59 15.51 8.16 2.12
CA ASN A 59 15.04 6.82 2.46
C ASN A 59 13.73 6.79 3.26
N GLU A 60 12.94 7.88 3.21
CA GLU A 60 11.62 7.98 3.82
C GLU A 60 10.56 7.44 2.85
N ILE A 61 9.55 6.75 3.40
CA ILE A 61 8.41 6.29 2.60
C ILE A 61 7.47 7.47 2.36
N VAL A 62 7.30 7.80 1.07
CA VAL A 62 6.49 8.92 0.58
C VAL A 62 5.66 8.47 -0.61
N GLY A 63 4.65 9.25 -0.99
CA GLY A 63 3.85 8.98 -2.17
C GLY A 63 2.41 9.46 -2.04
N PHE A 64 1.69 9.36 -3.14
CA PHE A 64 0.27 9.73 -3.21
C PHE A 64 -0.57 8.91 -2.22
N ASP A 65 -0.44 7.58 -2.28
CA ASP A 65 -1.17 6.66 -1.40
C ASP A 65 -0.70 6.80 0.06
N VAL A 66 0.58 7.11 0.26
CA VAL A 66 1.13 7.36 1.61
C VAL A 66 0.51 8.61 2.24
N ASP A 67 0.38 9.70 1.46
CA ASP A 67 -0.24 10.92 1.95
C ASP A 67 -1.75 10.73 2.19
N LEU A 68 -2.45 10.01 1.30
CA LEU A 68 -3.86 9.66 1.50
C LEU A 68 -4.05 8.82 2.77
N ALA A 69 -3.22 7.79 2.97
CA ALA A 69 -3.32 6.93 4.14
C ALA A 69 -3.07 7.71 5.45
N LYS A 70 -2.10 8.62 5.48
CA LYS A 70 -1.86 9.51 6.64
C LYS A 70 -3.07 10.41 6.92
N ALA A 71 -3.62 11.06 5.88
CA ALA A 71 -4.78 11.93 6.01
C ALA A 71 -6.04 11.17 6.47
N VAL A 72 -6.22 9.93 6.01
CA VAL A 72 -7.27 9.03 6.50
C VAL A 72 -7.02 8.66 7.96
N GLY A 73 -5.78 8.30 8.31
CA GLY A 73 -5.41 7.96 9.70
C GLY A 73 -5.77 9.08 10.68
N GLU A 74 -5.47 10.34 10.34
CA GLU A 74 -5.82 11.52 11.14
C GLU A 74 -7.33 11.62 11.37
N ARG A 75 -8.16 11.35 10.33
CA ARG A 75 -9.63 11.42 10.42
C ARG A 75 -10.25 10.30 11.25
N ILE A 76 -9.71 9.10 11.11
CA ILE A 76 -10.22 7.94 11.85
C ILE A 76 -9.60 7.79 13.25
N GLY A 77 -8.64 8.67 13.63
CA GLY A 77 -7.98 8.65 14.94
C GLY A 77 -6.97 7.52 15.10
N ALA A 78 -6.34 7.07 14.01
CA ALA A 78 -5.32 6.02 13.98
C ALA A 78 -3.95 6.55 13.54
N GLU A 79 -2.87 5.99 14.09
CA GLU A 79 -1.51 6.15 13.56
C GLU A 79 -1.30 5.16 12.43
N ILE A 80 -0.75 5.61 11.31
CA ILE A 80 -0.46 4.77 10.16
C ILE A 80 1.04 4.48 10.08
N ASP A 81 1.38 3.19 10.16
CA ASP A 81 2.71 2.68 9.87
C ASP A 81 2.76 2.10 8.45
N PHE A 82 3.90 2.21 7.81
CA PHE A 82 4.10 1.67 6.46
C PHE A 82 5.11 0.52 6.49
N GLN A 83 4.71 -0.62 5.93
CA GLN A 83 5.54 -1.81 5.83
C GLN A 83 5.81 -2.16 4.38
N PRO A 84 7.08 -2.08 3.93
CA PRO A 84 7.47 -2.62 2.63
C PRO A 84 7.24 -4.13 2.57
N ILE A 85 6.62 -4.57 1.48
CA ILE A 85 6.31 -5.98 1.23
C ILE A 85 6.73 -6.38 -0.20
N ASP A 86 6.98 -7.66 -0.41
CA ASP A 86 7.02 -8.22 -1.77
C ASP A 86 5.59 -8.19 -2.34
N TRP A 87 5.41 -7.56 -3.51
CA TRP A 87 4.09 -7.41 -4.12
C TRP A 87 3.42 -8.75 -4.43
N ALA A 88 4.19 -9.80 -4.68
CA ALA A 88 3.65 -11.15 -4.87
C ALA A 88 3.08 -11.77 -3.59
N MET A 89 3.43 -11.22 -2.41
CA MET A 89 3.00 -11.73 -1.10
C MET A 89 1.90 -10.89 -0.46
N LYS A 90 1.44 -9.82 -1.10
CA LYS A 90 0.55 -8.80 -0.52
C LYS A 90 -0.71 -9.36 0.15
N GLU A 91 -1.43 -10.25 -0.53
CA GLU A 91 -2.63 -10.86 0.05
C GLU A 91 -2.29 -11.84 1.19
N THR A 92 -1.13 -12.49 1.12
CA THR A 92 -0.64 -13.39 2.20
C THR A 92 -0.27 -12.59 3.46
N GLU A 93 0.39 -11.44 3.30
CA GLU A 93 0.72 -10.54 4.40
C GLU A 93 -0.55 -10.00 5.07
N LEU A 94 -1.55 -9.62 4.25
CA LEU A 94 -2.84 -9.15 4.73
C LEU A 94 -3.61 -10.26 5.47
N ASP A 95 -3.71 -11.44 4.90
CA ASP A 95 -4.45 -12.58 5.51
C ASP A 95 -3.80 -13.04 6.82
N SER A 96 -2.47 -13.02 6.88
CA SER A 96 -1.70 -13.37 8.07
C SER A 96 -1.81 -12.32 9.19
N GLY A 97 -2.31 -11.11 8.89
CA GLY A 97 -2.42 -10.01 9.84
C GLY A 97 -1.07 -9.32 10.13
N ASN A 98 -0.09 -9.46 9.23
CA ASN A 98 1.16 -8.71 9.30
C ASN A 98 0.97 -7.24 8.88
N ILE A 99 -0.05 -6.99 8.05
CA ILE A 99 -0.54 -5.67 7.65
C ILE A 99 -2.07 -5.63 7.80
N ASP A 100 -2.63 -4.44 7.98
CA ASP A 100 -4.07 -4.21 8.13
C ASP A 100 -4.72 -3.83 6.80
N MET A 101 -3.94 -3.22 5.91
CA MET A 101 -4.38 -2.73 4.60
C MET A 101 -3.28 -2.93 3.55
N ILE A 102 -3.70 -3.15 2.29
CA ILE A 102 -2.83 -2.96 1.13
C ILE A 102 -3.25 -1.65 0.48
N TRP A 103 -2.34 -0.67 0.42
CA TRP A 103 -2.62 0.61 -0.20
C TRP A 103 -1.42 1.08 -1.02
N ASN A 104 -1.42 0.74 -2.30
CA ASN A 104 -0.32 1.02 -3.23
C ASN A 104 -0.76 0.77 -4.67
N GLY A 105 -1.76 1.54 -5.14
CA GLY A 105 -2.32 1.33 -6.46
C GLY A 105 -2.89 -0.09 -6.64
N TYR A 106 -3.63 -0.59 -5.66
CA TYR A 106 -4.18 -1.94 -5.70
C TYR A 106 -5.39 -1.99 -6.62
N ALA A 107 -5.21 -2.50 -7.82
CA ALA A 107 -6.25 -2.62 -8.83
C ALA A 107 -7.35 -3.59 -8.41
N ILE A 108 -8.59 -3.23 -8.67
CA ILE A 108 -9.76 -4.10 -8.51
C ILE A 108 -9.77 -5.12 -9.64
N THR A 109 -9.67 -6.40 -9.31
CA THR A 109 -9.88 -7.50 -10.26
C THR A 109 -10.87 -8.50 -9.68
N PRO A 110 -11.58 -9.30 -10.51
CA PRO A 110 -12.50 -10.34 -10.02
C PRO A 110 -11.80 -11.31 -9.04
N GLU A 111 -10.58 -11.74 -9.37
CA GLU A 111 -9.81 -12.64 -8.51
C GLU A 111 -9.50 -12.02 -7.14
N ARG A 112 -9.09 -10.74 -7.13
CA ARG A 112 -8.76 -10.03 -5.89
C ARG A 112 -10.00 -9.76 -5.03
N ALA A 113 -11.14 -9.41 -5.64
CA ALA A 113 -12.40 -9.21 -4.95
C ALA A 113 -12.93 -10.49 -4.25
N GLU A 114 -12.53 -11.67 -4.74
CA GLU A 114 -12.82 -12.93 -4.05
C GLU A 114 -11.96 -13.14 -2.80
N LYS A 115 -10.77 -12.54 -2.73
CA LYS A 115 -9.79 -12.75 -1.65
C LYS A 115 -9.87 -11.73 -0.52
N VAL A 116 -10.18 -10.46 -0.85
CA VAL A 116 -10.12 -9.33 0.08
C VAL A 116 -11.42 -8.53 0.08
N LEU A 117 -11.63 -7.66 1.10
CA LEU A 117 -12.58 -6.55 0.99
C LEU A 117 -11.87 -5.38 0.32
N LEU A 118 -12.62 -4.62 -0.47
CA LEU A 118 -12.13 -3.45 -1.19
C LEU A 118 -12.87 -2.20 -0.74
N SER A 119 -12.18 -1.07 -0.69
CA SER A 119 -12.82 0.23 -0.57
C SER A 119 -13.59 0.57 -1.86
N GLU A 120 -14.36 1.66 -1.82
CA GLU A 120 -14.75 2.34 -3.06
C GLU A 120 -13.47 2.76 -3.83
N PRO A 121 -13.51 2.75 -5.18
CA PRO A 121 -12.35 3.14 -5.96
C PRO A 121 -12.02 4.62 -5.74
N TYR A 122 -10.71 4.92 -5.62
CA TYR A 122 -10.26 6.29 -5.39
C TYR A 122 -9.56 6.92 -6.59
N ILE A 123 -8.97 6.13 -7.50
CA ILE A 123 -8.33 6.58 -8.75
C ILE A 123 -8.47 5.52 -9.85
N VAL A 124 -8.38 5.95 -11.10
CA VAL A 124 -8.34 5.08 -12.30
C VAL A 124 -7.00 5.27 -12.99
N ASP A 125 -6.39 4.18 -13.48
CA ASP A 125 -5.13 4.20 -14.21
C ASP A 125 -5.18 3.24 -15.41
N ALA A 126 -4.57 3.64 -16.53
CA ALA A 126 -4.48 2.80 -17.72
C ALA A 126 -3.28 1.85 -17.66
N GLN A 127 -3.44 0.63 -18.14
CA GLN A 127 -2.34 -0.32 -18.32
C GLN A 127 -1.65 -0.08 -19.65
N SER A 128 -0.66 0.82 -19.63
CA SER A 128 0.01 1.36 -20.82
C SER A 128 1.16 0.49 -21.29
N ILE A 129 1.41 0.53 -22.60
CA ILE A 129 2.55 -0.12 -23.25
C ILE A 129 3.67 0.92 -23.41
N ILE A 130 4.83 0.64 -22.85
CA ILE A 130 6.02 1.50 -22.92
C ILE A 130 7.12 0.78 -23.69
N VAL A 131 7.71 1.48 -24.65
CA VAL A 131 8.80 1.00 -25.50
C VAL A 131 9.92 2.05 -25.58
N LEU A 132 11.08 1.68 -26.10
CA LEU A 132 12.11 2.67 -26.46
C LEU A 132 11.64 3.50 -27.67
N LYS A 133 12.08 4.75 -27.75
CA LYS A 133 11.68 5.68 -28.84
C LYS A 133 12.02 5.20 -30.25
N ASP A 134 13.12 4.45 -30.38
CA ASP A 134 13.59 3.87 -31.64
C ASP A 134 12.99 2.49 -31.95
N SER A 135 12.11 1.99 -31.08
CA SER A 135 11.38 0.74 -31.30
C SER A 135 10.46 0.86 -32.51
N ALA A 136 10.37 -0.21 -33.28
CA ALA A 136 9.42 -0.35 -34.40
C ALA A 136 7.99 -0.73 -33.94
N ILE A 137 7.76 -0.92 -32.63
CA ILE A 137 6.46 -1.26 -32.05
C ILE A 137 5.64 0.02 -31.97
N GLU A 138 4.58 0.15 -32.75
CA GLU A 138 3.69 1.32 -32.80
C GLU A 138 2.32 1.03 -32.16
N THR A 139 1.89 -0.22 -32.21
CA THR A 139 0.57 -0.67 -31.74
C THR A 139 0.68 -1.91 -30.87
N LYS A 140 -0.39 -2.25 -30.14
CA LYS A 140 -0.49 -3.51 -29.38
C LYS A 140 -0.27 -4.74 -30.28
N ALA A 141 -0.71 -4.70 -31.54
CA ALA A 141 -0.54 -5.80 -32.47
C ALA A 141 0.94 -6.08 -32.81
N ASP A 142 1.79 -5.07 -32.78
CA ASP A 142 3.23 -5.20 -33.05
C ASP A 142 4.00 -5.91 -31.92
N LEU A 143 3.33 -6.24 -30.82
CA LEU A 143 3.89 -7.08 -29.75
C LEU A 143 4.00 -8.56 -30.18
N GLU A 144 3.42 -8.96 -31.33
CA GLU A 144 3.59 -10.31 -31.87
C GLU A 144 5.08 -10.62 -32.07
N GLY A 145 5.55 -11.73 -31.52
CA GLY A 145 6.94 -12.15 -31.55
C GLY A 145 7.90 -11.35 -30.64
N LYS A 146 7.39 -10.44 -29.81
CA LYS A 146 8.18 -9.59 -28.92
C LYS A 146 8.23 -10.13 -27.48
N LEU A 147 9.29 -9.80 -26.77
CA LEU A 147 9.42 -10.07 -25.34
C LEU A 147 8.80 -8.92 -24.54
N VAL A 148 7.70 -9.22 -23.88
CA VAL A 148 6.94 -8.26 -23.06
C VAL A 148 7.15 -8.55 -21.59
N SER A 149 7.36 -7.49 -20.81
CA SER A 149 7.58 -7.60 -19.38
C SER A 149 6.56 -6.80 -18.56
N THR A 150 6.41 -7.20 -17.32
CA THR A 150 5.65 -6.49 -16.29
C THR A 150 6.07 -6.94 -14.90
N GLN A 151 5.52 -6.32 -13.86
CA GLN A 151 5.72 -6.77 -12.49
C GLN A 151 4.90 -8.04 -12.21
N GLN A 152 5.50 -9.00 -11.52
CA GLN A 152 4.82 -10.22 -11.07
C GLN A 152 3.61 -9.90 -10.18
N SER A 153 2.53 -10.67 -10.33
CA SER A 153 1.30 -10.50 -9.55
C SER A 153 0.65 -9.10 -9.63
N SER A 154 1.02 -8.30 -10.65
CA SER A 154 0.30 -7.07 -11.00
C SER A 154 -0.95 -7.38 -11.83
N SER A 155 -1.91 -6.45 -11.88
CA SER A 155 -3.08 -6.55 -12.76
C SER A 155 -2.71 -6.54 -14.25
N SER A 156 -1.55 -5.96 -14.60
CA SER A 156 -1.04 -6.00 -15.98
C SER A 156 -0.89 -7.43 -16.50
N VAL A 157 -0.54 -8.41 -15.65
CA VAL A 157 -0.44 -9.82 -16.04
C VAL A 157 -1.80 -10.31 -16.53
N ASP A 158 -2.85 -10.11 -15.72
CA ASP A 158 -4.21 -10.55 -16.06
C ASP A 158 -4.72 -9.85 -17.31
N LYS A 159 -4.53 -8.52 -17.40
CA LYS A 159 -4.92 -7.71 -18.56
C LYS A 159 -4.28 -8.17 -19.87
N ILE A 160 -3.00 -8.56 -19.84
CA ILE A 160 -2.31 -9.08 -21.03
C ILE A 160 -2.85 -10.47 -21.39
N MET A 161 -3.02 -11.33 -20.38
CA MET A 161 -3.46 -12.72 -20.60
C MET A 161 -4.91 -12.82 -21.10
N GLU A 162 -5.77 -11.91 -20.66
CA GLU A 162 -7.21 -11.89 -20.93
C GLU A 162 -7.58 -10.96 -22.10
N ASP A 163 -6.59 -10.27 -22.72
CA ASP A 163 -6.84 -9.33 -23.82
C ASP A 163 -7.53 -10.01 -25.00
N GLU A 164 -8.67 -9.46 -25.44
CA GLU A 164 -9.53 -10.03 -26.47
C GLU A 164 -8.85 -10.20 -27.83
N SER A 165 -7.76 -9.47 -28.10
CA SER A 165 -6.98 -9.63 -29.35
C SER A 165 -6.22 -10.95 -29.38
N GLY A 166 -6.09 -11.62 -28.23
CA GLY A 166 -5.30 -12.84 -28.07
C GLY A 166 -3.80 -12.61 -28.26
N ILE A 167 -3.32 -11.38 -28.05
CA ILE A 167 -1.91 -11.02 -28.24
C ILE A 167 -0.99 -11.83 -27.34
N PHE A 168 -1.43 -12.19 -26.14
CA PHE A 168 -0.65 -13.02 -25.22
C PHE A 168 -0.13 -14.30 -25.89
N GLY A 169 -0.99 -15.02 -26.61
CA GLY A 169 -0.61 -16.25 -27.34
C GLY A 169 0.30 -16.04 -28.53
N LYS A 170 0.60 -14.79 -28.90
CA LYS A 170 1.44 -14.41 -30.05
C LYS A 170 2.75 -13.75 -29.65
N LEU A 171 2.99 -13.52 -28.36
CA LEU A 171 4.24 -12.97 -27.86
C LEU A 171 5.43 -13.86 -28.22
N GLY A 172 6.63 -13.31 -28.18
CA GLY A 172 7.88 -14.01 -28.51
C GLY A 172 8.32 -15.05 -27.47
N GLY A 173 7.56 -15.19 -26.39
CA GLY A 173 7.77 -16.12 -25.29
C GLY A 173 6.78 -15.85 -24.17
N ASP A 174 7.00 -16.48 -23.01
CA ASP A 174 6.25 -16.17 -21.80
C ASP A 174 6.49 -14.72 -21.36
N LEU A 175 5.55 -14.12 -20.62
CA LEU A 175 5.76 -12.82 -20.00
C LEU A 175 7.00 -12.84 -19.11
N VAL A 176 7.87 -11.85 -19.26
CA VAL A 176 9.03 -11.67 -18.40
C VAL A 176 8.58 -10.94 -17.14
N LEU A 177 8.53 -11.66 -16.02
CA LEU A 177 8.01 -11.16 -14.76
C LEU A 177 9.15 -10.70 -13.84
N TYR A 178 9.02 -9.49 -13.30
CA TYR A 178 9.99 -8.90 -12.39
C TYR A 178 9.40 -8.65 -11.00
N PRO A 179 10.23 -8.66 -9.94
CA PRO A 179 9.78 -8.29 -8.60
C PRO A 179 9.29 -6.85 -8.52
N SER A 180 9.90 -5.93 -9.29
CA SER A 180 9.51 -4.52 -9.34
C SER A 180 9.50 -4.00 -10.78
N ASN A 181 8.73 -2.93 -11.02
CA ASN A 181 8.71 -2.26 -12.32
C ASN A 181 10.06 -1.60 -12.67
N ASN A 182 10.85 -1.16 -11.66
CA ASN A 182 12.20 -0.64 -11.89
C ASN A 182 13.10 -1.66 -12.60
N ASN A 183 12.98 -2.95 -12.26
CA ASN A 183 13.72 -4.01 -12.94
C ASN A 183 13.29 -4.17 -14.39
N ALA A 184 11.97 -4.10 -14.66
CA ALA A 184 11.43 -4.17 -16.01
C ALA A 184 11.97 -3.03 -16.89
N PHE A 185 12.00 -1.79 -16.38
CA PHE A 185 12.58 -0.64 -17.08
C PHE A 185 14.09 -0.82 -17.37
N SER A 186 14.86 -1.33 -16.40
CA SER A 186 16.29 -1.62 -16.60
C SER A 186 16.52 -2.63 -17.72
N ASP A 187 15.63 -3.61 -17.85
CA ASP A 187 15.73 -4.62 -18.90
C ASP A 187 15.26 -4.09 -20.27
N LEU A 188 14.25 -3.21 -20.30
CA LEU A 188 13.89 -2.48 -21.52
C LEU A 188 15.06 -1.62 -22.03
N GLU A 189 15.71 -0.84 -21.13
CA GLU A 189 16.85 -0.01 -21.49
C GLU A 189 18.03 -0.80 -22.06
N SER A 190 18.24 -2.02 -21.57
CA SER A 190 19.33 -2.89 -22.03
C SER A 190 18.95 -3.75 -23.26
N GLY A 191 17.70 -3.64 -23.75
CA GLY A 191 17.21 -4.41 -24.87
C GLY A 191 17.00 -5.90 -24.59
N ARG A 192 16.87 -6.29 -23.31
CA ARG A 192 16.54 -7.66 -22.92
C ARG A 192 15.04 -7.96 -23.06
N VAL A 193 14.21 -6.93 -23.03
CA VAL A 193 12.79 -6.98 -23.38
C VAL A 193 12.48 -5.88 -24.38
N ASP A 194 11.42 -6.07 -25.18
CA ASP A 194 11.03 -5.14 -26.24
C ASP A 194 10.00 -4.10 -25.76
N ALA A 195 9.18 -4.46 -24.76
CA ALA A 195 8.14 -3.61 -24.21
C ALA A 195 7.88 -3.92 -22.73
N ILE A 196 7.33 -2.92 -22.03
CA ILE A 196 6.80 -3.05 -20.68
C ILE A 196 5.31 -2.73 -20.72
N VAL A 197 4.51 -3.49 -19.97
CA VAL A 197 3.13 -3.11 -19.63
C VAL A 197 3.06 -2.76 -18.17
N VAL A 198 2.58 -1.54 -17.87
CA VAL A 198 2.56 -0.99 -16.52
C VAL A 198 1.50 0.10 -16.42
N GLY A 199 1.03 0.40 -15.21
CA GLY A 199 0.17 1.56 -14.95
C GLY A 199 0.80 2.85 -15.51
N GLU A 200 0.02 3.63 -16.25
CA GLU A 200 0.50 4.83 -16.95
C GLU A 200 1.06 5.87 -15.99
N VAL A 201 0.42 6.00 -14.83
CA VAL A 201 0.86 6.89 -13.74
C VAL A 201 2.31 6.57 -13.34
N TYR A 202 2.58 5.32 -13.03
CA TYR A 202 3.93 4.87 -12.71
C TYR A 202 4.90 5.07 -13.88
N GLY A 203 4.51 4.64 -15.06
CA GLY A 203 5.35 4.71 -16.25
C GLY A 203 5.79 6.14 -16.57
N ARG A 204 4.85 7.09 -16.57
CA ARG A 204 5.14 8.52 -16.83
C ARG A 204 6.00 9.13 -15.73
N TYR A 205 5.74 8.80 -14.47
CA TYR A 205 6.57 9.26 -13.36
C TYR A 205 8.01 8.75 -13.50
N TYR A 206 8.19 7.46 -13.74
CA TYR A 206 9.53 6.88 -13.96
C TYR A 206 10.27 7.56 -15.12
N MET A 207 9.60 7.75 -16.25
CA MET A 207 10.17 8.41 -17.44
C MET A 207 10.62 9.85 -17.12
N LYS A 208 9.79 10.63 -16.39
CA LYS A 208 10.11 12.00 -15.95
C LYS A 208 11.34 12.00 -15.01
N GLN A 209 11.34 11.12 -13.99
CA GLN A 209 12.42 11.05 -13.00
C GLN A 209 13.74 10.55 -13.58
N SER A 210 13.70 9.64 -14.54
CA SER A 210 14.90 9.15 -15.20
C SER A 210 15.66 10.24 -15.95
N GLY A 211 14.97 11.32 -16.33
CA GLY A 211 15.52 12.40 -17.14
C GLY A 211 15.95 11.96 -18.55
N LYS A 212 15.67 10.71 -18.92
CA LYS A 212 16.07 10.12 -20.22
C LYS A 212 14.94 10.29 -21.22
N ASP A 213 15.24 10.93 -22.34
CA ASP A 213 14.30 11.06 -23.45
C ASP A 213 14.41 9.87 -24.44
N ILE A 214 14.27 8.66 -23.90
CA ILE A 214 14.45 7.41 -24.67
C ILE A 214 13.21 6.51 -24.72
N TYR A 215 12.13 6.89 -24.02
CA TYR A 215 10.93 6.09 -23.93
C TYR A 215 9.76 6.69 -24.72
N ARG A 216 8.82 5.86 -25.08
CA ARG A 216 7.56 6.22 -25.69
C ARG A 216 6.44 5.38 -25.12
N VAL A 217 5.33 6.04 -24.74
CA VAL A 217 4.07 5.38 -24.40
C VAL A 217 3.27 5.22 -25.68
N LEU A 218 2.73 4.06 -25.94
CA LEU A 218 1.87 3.82 -27.12
C LEU A 218 0.47 4.43 -26.86
N GLU A 219 -0.25 4.72 -27.94
CA GLU A 219 -1.67 5.10 -27.85
C GLU A 219 -2.54 3.92 -27.44
N ASP A 220 -2.19 2.70 -27.91
CA ASP A 220 -2.82 1.45 -27.49
C ASP A 220 -2.42 1.11 -26.05
N ASN A 221 -3.36 0.52 -25.31
CA ASN A 221 -3.15 0.03 -23.94
C ASN A 221 -3.93 -1.26 -23.69
N PHE A 222 -3.83 -1.82 -22.50
CA PHE A 222 -4.56 -3.01 -22.06
C PHE A 222 -5.80 -2.68 -21.22
N GLY A 223 -6.36 -1.47 -21.37
CA GLY A 223 -7.53 -1.00 -20.63
C GLY A 223 -7.18 -0.33 -19.32
N GLU A 224 -8.20 0.08 -18.58
CA GLU A 224 -8.08 0.80 -17.34
C GLU A 224 -8.34 -0.12 -16.14
N ASP A 225 -7.73 0.23 -15.01
CA ASP A 225 -7.97 -0.36 -13.71
C ASP A 225 -8.51 0.69 -12.75
N GLU A 226 -9.55 0.37 -12.01
CA GLU A 226 -9.95 1.09 -10.82
C GLU A 226 -9.09 0.63 -9.65
N MET A 227 -8.54 1.56 -8.87
CA MET A 227 -7.70 1.25 -7.71
C MET A 227 -8.45 1.50 -6.41
N ALA A 228 -8.29 0.57 -5.47
CA ALA A 228 -8.92 0.61 -4.15
C ALA A 228 -7.91 0.27 -3.06
N VAL A 229 -8.30 0.51 -1.82
CA VAL A 229 -7.62 -0.03 -0.63
C VAL A 229 -8.15 -1.43 -0.38
N ALA A 230 -7.27 -2.38 -0.08
CA ALA A 230 -7.67 -3.73 0.25
C ALA A 230 -7.53 -4.01 1.75
N PHE A 231 -8.52 -4.73 2.29
CA PHE A 231 -8.62 -5.09 3.70
C PHE A 231 -8.82 -6.60 3.83
N LYS A 232 -8.50 -7.13 5.02
CA LYS A 232 -8.85 -8.50 5.35
C LYS A 232 -10.38 -8.70 5.23
N LYS A 233 -10.79 -9.86 4.72
CA LYS A 233 -12.17 -10.14 4.32
C LYS A 233 -13.22 -9.98 5.43
N ASP A 234 -12.82 -10.11 6.67
CA ASP A 234 -13.67 -9.95 7.85
C ASP A 234 -13.58 -8.56 8.52
N ASN A 235 -12.72 -7.66 8.02
CA ASN A 235 -12.51 -6.34 8.61
C ASN A 235 -13.36 -5.25 7.94
N LYS A 236 -14.67 -5.46 7.97
CA LYS A 236 -15.64 -4.52 7.39
C LYS A 236 -15.67 -3.17 8.11
N GLU A 237 -15.43 -3.16 9.42
CA GLU A 237 -15.41 -1.93 10.21
C GLU A 237 -14.32 -0.97 9.73
N LEU A 238 -13.10 -1.47 9.52
CA LEU A 238 -12.00 -0.64 9.02
C LEU A 238 -12.27 -0.15 7.60
N GLN A 239 -12.78 -1.02 6.73
CA GLN A 239 -13.16 -0.64 5.36
C GLN A 239 -14.17 0.51 5.36
N GLU A 240 -15.26 0.44 6.14
CA GLU A 240 -16.29 1.49 6.22
C GLU A 240 -15.72 2.81 6.77
N ARG A 241 -14.81 2.75 7.74
CA ARG A 241 -14.12 3.95 8.28
C ARG A 241 -13.22 4.62 7.24
N VAL A 242 -12.47 3.83 6.48
CA VAL A 242 -11.59 4.35 5.41
C VAL A 242 -12.41 4.95 4.27
N ASP A 243 -13.48 4.27 3.83
CA ASP A 243 -14.38 4.78 2.80
C ASP A 243 -15.02 6.12 3.19
N ALA A 244 -15.51 6.22 4.44
CA ALA A 244 -16.09 7.46 4.96
C ALA A 244 -15.05 8.59 4.96
N ALA A 245 -13.81 8.32 5.42
CA ALA A 245 -12.74 9.31 5.44
C ALA A 245 -12.33 9.76 4.03
N LEU A 246 -12.22 8.84 3.07
CA LEU A 246 -11.94 9.17 1.66
C LEU A 246 -13.06 10.01 1.03
N ALA A 247 -14.33 9.73 1.36
CA ALA A 247 -15.46 10.52 0.90
C ALA A 247 -15.40 11.95 1.47
N GLU A 248 -15.14 12.11 2.77
CA GLU A 248 -14.93 13.42 3.40
C GLU A 248 -13.77 14.20 2.76
N MET A 249 -12.66 13.52 2.44
CA MET A 249 -11.50 14.14 1.78
C MET A 249 -11.82 14.65 0.38
N LYS A 250 -12.69 13.94 -0.36
CA LYS A 250 -13.20 14.40 -1.66
C LYS A 250 -14.14 15.60 -1.52
N GLU A 251 -14.93 15.66 -0.45
CA GLU A 251 -15.87 16.77 -0.20
C GLU A 251 -15.18 18.05 0.28
N ASP A 252 -14.15 17.93 1.13
CA ASP A 252 -13.44 19.10 1.71
C ASP A 252 -12.24 19.58 0.89
N GLY A 253 -11.91 18.88 -0.22
CA GLY A 253 -10.82 19.22 -1.14
C GLY A 253 -9.44 18.69 -0.75
N THR A 254 -9.30 18.00 0.39
CA THR A 254 -8.01 17.41 0.83
C THR A 254 -7.51 16.39 -0.19
N PHE A 255 -8.42 15.60 -0.78
CA PHE A 255 -8.04 14.64 -1.82
C PHE A 255 -7.43 15.33 -3.03
N ASP A 256 -8.06 16.41 -3.50
CA ASP A 256 -7.58 17.18 -4.66
C ASP A 256 -6.24 17.85 -4.39
N GLU A 257 -6.02 18.39 -3.18
CA GLU A 257 -4.73 18.95 -2.78
C GLU A 257 -3.60 17.92 -2.81
N ILE A 258 -3.86 16.70 -2.32
CA ILE A 258 -2.90 15.59 -2.35
C ILE A 258 -2.68 15.13 -3.79
N TYR A 259 -3.75 15.03 -4.58
CA TYR A 259 -3.68 14.66 -6.00
C TYR A 259 -2.82 15.67 -6.80
N ASP A 260 -3.09 16.95 -6.66
CA ASP A 260 -2.35 18.01 -7.34
C ASP A 260 -0.87 18.03 -6.95
N LYS A 261 -0.57 17.78 -5.67
CA LYS A 261 0.82 17.66 -5.19
C LYS A 261 1.61 16.61 -5.95
N TRP A 262 1.01 15.46 -6.27
CA TRP A 262 1.74 14.33 -6.85
C TRP A 262 1.67 14.26 -8.37
N PHE A 263 0.61 14.78 -8.98
CA PHE A 263 0.37 14.65 -10.43
C PHE A 263 0.51 15.93 -11.23
N TYR A 264 0.33 17.11 -10.60
CA TYR A 264 0.41 18.41 -11.29
C TYR A 264 1.51 19.35 -10.78
N SER A 265 2.20 19.03 -9.68
CA SER A 265 3.36 19.84 -9.27
C SER A 265 4.51 19.66 -10.27
N GLU A 266 4.99 20.81 -10.82
CA GLU A 266 6.06 20.88 -11.82
C GLU A 266 7.41 20.38 -11.29
#